data_4747fd1688226ecf2aaae91d80074b82
#
_entry.id   4747fd1688226ecf2aaae91d80074b82
#
_cell.length_a   1.000
_cell.length_b   1.000
_cell.length_c   1.000
_cell.angle_alpha   90.00
_cell.angle_beta   90.00
_cell.angle_gamma   90.00
#
_symmetry.space_group_name_H-M   'P 1'
#
loop_
_entity.id
_entity.type
_entity.pdbx_description
1 polymer ?
#
loop_
_entity_poly.entity_id
_entity_poly.type
_entity_poly.pdbx_seq_one_letter_code
_entity_poly.pdbx_strand_id
1 'polypeptide(L)' 'MVHIGNLIEHELRKQERSVTWFAQKLHCDRTNVYKIFKKQSIDTQLLEQISVILKHNFFEDYHL' A
#
# COMPACT_ATOMS: atom_id res chain seq x y z
N MET A 1 -11.52 -10.07 8.71
CA MET A 1 -11.04 -8.68 8.85
C MET A 1 -9.90 -8.45 7.87
N VAL A 2 -9.91 -7.31 7.19
CA VAL A 2 -8.90 -7.00 6.16
C VAL A 2 -7.67 -6.40 6.83
N HIS A 3 -6.49 -6.92 6.47
CA HIS A 3 -5.22 -6.34 6.89
C HIS A 3 -4.68 -5.53 5.71
N ILE A 4 -4.89 -4.23 5.75
CA ILE A 4 -4.61 -3.37 4.59
C ILE A 4 -3.14 -3.42 4.16
N GLY A 5 -2.22 -3.48 5.12
CA GLY A 5 -0.80 -3.56 4.80
C GLY A 5 -0.45 -4.81 4.00
N ASN A 6 -1.07 -5.94 4.33
CA ASN A 6 -0.86 -7.18 3.58
C ASN A 6 -1.40 -7.08 2.16
N LEU A 7 -2.56 -6.45 1.99
CA LEU A 7 -3.13 -6.26 0.66
C LEU A 7 -2.23 -5.39 -0.20
N ILE A 8 -1.70 -4.32 0.38
CA ILE A 8 -0.80 -3.41 -0.35
C ILE A 8 0.47 -4.14 -0.76
N GLU A 9 1.06 -4.88 0.17
CA GLU A 9 2.27 -5.65 -0.13
C GLU A 9 2.00 -6.69 -1.21
N HIS A 10 0.89 -7.40 -1.11
CA HIS A 10 0.52 -8.41 -2.10
C HIS A 10 0.38 -7.81 -3.49
N GLU A 11 -0.30 -6.67 -3.58
CA GLU A 11 -0.50 -6.02 -4.87
C GLU A 11 0.82 -5.53 -5.46
N LEU A 12 1.70 -4.98 -4.61
CA LEU A 12 3.00 -4.52 -5.06
C LEU A 12 3.82 -5.66 -5.66
N ARG A 13 3.84 -6.81 -4.97
CA ARG A 13 4.57 -7.98 -5.44
C ARG A 13 3.94 -8.57 -6.70
N LYS A 14 2.62 -8.58 -6.78
CA LYS A 14 1.89 -9.05 -7.95
C LYS A 14 2.25 -8.24 -9.19
N GLN A 15 2.47 -6.94 -9.02
CA GLN A 15 2.85 -6.04 -10.11
C GLN A 15 4.36 -6.07 -10.36
N GLU A 16 5.10 -6.86 -9.60
CA GLU A 16 6.54 -7.01 -9.73
C GLU A 16 7.29 -5.68 -9.57
N ARG A 17 6.77 -4.81 -8.69
CA ARG A 17 7.41 -3.54 -8.36
C ARG A 17 8.23 -3.69 -7.10
N SER A 18 9.36 -2.99 -7.04
CA SER A 18 10.24 -3.04 -5.88
C SER A 18 9.75 -2.11 -4.76
N VAL A 19 10.20 -2.41 -3.54
CA VAL A 19 9.93 -1.53 -2.40
C VAL A 19 10.57 -0.16 -2.64
N THR A 20 11.75 -0.13 -3.24
CA THR A 20 12.43 1.13 -3.58
C THR A 20 11.59 1.98 -4.54
N TRP A 21 11.02 1.36 -5.56
CA TRP A 21 10.14 2.05 -6.49
C TRP A 21 8.94 2.65 -5.75
N PHE A 22 8.32 1.87 -4.89
CA PHE A 22 7.14 2.30 -4.14
C PHE A 22 7.48 3.46 -3.19
N ALA A 23 8.61 3.34 -2.50
CA ALA A 23 9.06 4.41 -1.60
C ALA A 23 9.28 5.72 -2.35
N GLN A 24 9.87 5.65 -3.54
CA GLN A 24 10.08 6.83 -4.36
C GLN A 24 8.75 7.47 -4.77
N LYS A 25 7.77 6.65 -5.13
CA LYS A 25 6.45 7.17 -5.51
C LYS A 25 5.73 7.83 -4.34
N LEU A 26 5.94 7.31 -3.13
CA LEU A 26 5.35 7.86 -1.91
C LEU A 26 6.17 9.00 -1.31
N HIS A 27 7.34 9.30 -1.88
CA HIS A 27 8.25 10.33 -1.36
C HIS A 27 8.66 10.04 0.08
N CYS A 28 8.97 8.77 0.35
CA CYS A 28 9.43 8.35 1.68
C CYS A 28 10.55 7.33 1.51
N ASP A 29 11.10 6.86 2.63
CA ASP A 29 12.15 5.86 2.58
C ASP A 29 11.54 4.45 2.69
N ARG A 30 12.38 3.44 2.46
CA ARG A 30 11.94 2.05 2.48
C ARG A 30 11.44 1.62 3.86
N THR A 31 12.02 2.19 4.91
CA THR A 31 11.59 1.89 6.28
C THR A 31 10.11 2.20 6.46
N ASN A 32 9.66 3.34 5.94
CA ASN A 32 8.25 3.71 6.00
C ASN A 32 7.37 2.73 5.24
N VAL A 33 7.84 2.25 4.08
CA VAL A 33 7.06 1.27 3.32
C VAL A 33 6.88 -0.01 4.13
N TYR A 34 7.93 -0.49 4.78
CA TYR A 34 7.81 -1.68 5.61
C TYR A 34 6.87 -1.47 6.79
N LYS A 35 6.84 -0.27 7.35
CA LYS A 35 5.87 0.06 8.41
C LYS A 35 4.44 0.00 7.90
N ILE A 36 4.21 0.48 6.67
CA ILE A 36 2.89 0.43 6.05
C ILE A 36 2.44 -1.01 5.90
N PHE A 37 3.33 -1.91 5.48
CA PHE A 37 3.00 -3.32 5.29
C PHE A 37 2.52 -3.99 6.57
N LYS A 38 2.93 -3.47 7.72
CA LYS A 38 2.57 -4.05 9.02
C LYS A 38 1.28 -3.50 9.60
N LYS A 39 0.71 -2.46 8.99
CA LYS A 39 -0.47 -1.81 9.52
C LYS A 39 -1.74 -2.55 9.12
N GLN A 40 -2.63 -2.74 10.09
CA GLN A 40 -3.94 -3.31 9.82
C GLN A 40 -4.88 -2.30 9.16
N SER A 41 -4.66 -1.02 9.43
CA SER A 41 -5.44 0.05 8.83
C SER A 41 -4.57 1.28 8.63
N ILE A 42 -4.92 2.08 7.64
CA ILE A 42 -4.24 3.35 7.37
C ILE A 42 -5.31 4.40 7.10
N ASP A 43 -4.93 5.68 7.14
CA ASP A 43 -5.91 6.73 6.87
C ASP A 43 -6.29 6.72 5.39
N THR A 44 -7.45 7.32 5.11
CA THR A 44 -8.01 7.29 3.76
C THR A 44 -7.18 8.08 2.77
N GLN A 45 -6.53 9.15 3.22
CA GLN A 45 -5.71 9.97 2.34
C GLN A 45 -4.50 9.19 1.83
N LEU A 46 -3.82 8.48 2.72
CA LEU A 46 -2.69 7.64 2.33
C LEU A 46 -3.15 6.48 1.45
N LEU A 47 -4.28 5.86 1.78
CA LEU A 47 -4.82 4.77 0.98
C LEU A 47 -5.16 5.24 -0.43
N GLU A 48 -5.70 6.46 -0.55
CA GLU A 48 -5.99 7.02 -1.86
C GLU A 48 -4.71 7.19 -2.68
N GLN A 49 -3.66 7.73 -2.07
CA GLN A 49 -2.37 7.88 -2.76
C GLN A 49 -1.83 6.53 -3.25
N ILE A 50 -1.88 5.53 -2.38
CA ILE A 50 -1.39 4.19 -2.71
C ILE A 50 -2.23 3.58 -3.83
N SER A 51 -3.54 3.77 -3.79
CA SER A 51 -4.44 3.26 -4.82
C SER A 51 -4.10 3.85 -6.18
N VAL A 52 -3.78 5.15 -6.22
CA VAL A 52 -3.39 5.80 -7.47
C VAL A 52 -2.04 5.26 -7.97
N ILE A 53 -1.07 5.12 -7.06
CA ILE A 53 0.27 4.66 -7.43
C ILE A 53 0.24 3.25 -7.99
N LEU A 54 -0.49 2.36 -7.35
CA LEU A 54 -0.56 0.95 -7.74
C LEU A 54 -1.69 0.68 -8.75
N LYS A 55 -2.48 1.70 -9.08
CA LYS A 55 -3.61 1.60 -10.02
C LYS A 55 -4.56 0.48 -9.63
N HIS A 56 -4.80 0.36 -8.33
CA HIS A 56 -5.68 -0.64 -7.76
C HIS A 56 -6.56 0.02 -6.71
N ASN A 57 -7.86 -0.22 -6.77
CA ASN A 57 -8.78 0.40 -5.82
C ASN A 57 -8.86 -0.43 -4.54
N PHE A 58 -8.03 -0.08 -3.56
CA PHE A 58 -8.00 -0.78 -2.28
C PHE A 58 -9.26 -0.56 -1.46
N PHE A 59 -10.03 0.48 -1.78
CA PHE A 59 -11.30 0.72 -1.07
C PHE A 59 -12.31 -0.39 -1.34
N GLU A 60 -12.23 -1.03 -2.50
CA GLU A 60 -13.10 -2.16 -2.81
C GLU A 60 -12.76 -3.39 -1.97
N ASP A 61 -11.50 -3.52 -1.56
CA ASP A 61 -11.05 -4.63 -0.72
C ASP A 61 -11.37 -4.40 0.75
N TYR A 62 -11.75 -3.20 1.10
CA TYR A 62 -11.94 -2.77 2.48
C TYR A 62 -13.42 -2.89 2.84
N HIS A 63 -13.86 -4.12 3.04
CA HIS A 63 -15.25 -4.39 3.37
C HIS A 63 -15.46 -4.37 4.88
N LEU A 64 -16.58 -3.84 5.27
CA LEU A 64 -17.02 -3.85 6.66
C LEU A 64 -17.97 -5.01 6.91
#